data_8660d27e3d297dc0f49f12a316239185
#
_entry.id   8660d27e3d297dc0f49f12a316239185
#
_cell.length_a   1.000
_cell.length_b   1.000
_cell.length_c   1.000
_cell.angle_alpha   90.00
_cell.angle_beta   90.00
_cell.angle_gamma   90.00
#
_symmetry.space_group_name_H-M   'P 1'
#
loop_
_entity.id
_entity.type
_entity.pdbx_description
1 polymer ?
#
loop_
_entity_poly.entity_id
_entity_poly.type
_entity_poly.pdbx_seq_one_letter_code
_entity_poly.pdbx_strand_id
1 'polypeptide(L)'
;MSNEFDRNVADHTEEMRRFAMKEMAKKPASYEKLVAHYGKDNVWTSKQVMKTFEVTSFMAPYCTCVRKSDGQVGSLIFQHSPRFYFNFVAFIEKNET
;
A
#
# COMPACT_ATOMS: atom_id res chain seq x y z
N MET A 1 -9.36 23.52 3.22
CA MET A 1 -9.52 22.93 3.07
C MET A 1 -9.23 21.66 3.37
N SER A 2 -9.65 21.19 4.22
CA SER A 2 -9.35 19.96 4.60
C SER A 2 -9.50 19.02 3.53
N ASN A 3 -10.01 19.42 2.52
CA ASN A 3 -10.14 18.52 1.55
C ASN A 3 -8.93 17.98 1.05
N GLU A 4 -7.90 18.70 1.02
CA GLU A 4 -6.74 18.18 0.52
C GLU A 4 -6.29 17.07 1.29
N PHE A 5 -6.46 17.12 2.55
CA PHE A 5 -6.01 16.08 3.36
C PHE A 5 -6.85 14.88 3.14
N ASP A 6 -8.11 15.06 2.93
CA ASP A 6 -8.95 13.93 2.71
C ASP A 6 -8.56 13.26 1.44
N ARG A 7 -8.13 14.01 0.49
CA ARG A 7 -7.73 13.41 -0.72
C ARG A 7 -6.51 12.60 -0.53
N ASN A 8 -5.66 13.02 0.35
CA ASN A 8 -4.49 12.27 0.57
C ASN A 8 -4.78 10.96 1.18
N VAL A 9 -5.75 10.92 2.00
CA VAL A 9 -6.05 9.71 2.63
C VAL A 9 -6.53 8.81 1.58
N ALA A 10 -7.24 9.34 0.66
CA ALA A 10 -7.74 8.48 -0.29
C ALA A 10 -6.89 8.61 -1.42
N ASP A 11 -5.69 9.01 -1.23
CA ASP A 11 -4.88 9.22 -2.27
C ASP A 11 -4.83 8.18 -3.23
N HIS A 12 -5.67 7.36 -3.34
CA HIS A 12 -5.68 6.43 -4.37
C HIS A 12 -6.67 6.95 -5.38
N THR A 13 -6.47 8.15 -5.83
CA THR A 13 -7.35 8.71 -6.81
C THR A 13 -7.11 7.98 -8.11
N GLU A 14 -8.04 8.07 -9.01
CA GLU A 14 -7.95 7.36 -10.25
C GLU A 14 -6.71 7.75 -11.00
N GLU A 15 -6.38 9.00 -10.98
CA GLU A 15 -5.22 9.46 -11.68
C GLU A 15 -3.95 8.89 -11.12
N MET A 16 -3.82 8.86 -9.82
CA MET A 16 -2.65 8.30 -9.20
C MET A 16 -2.57 6.81 -9.42
N ARG A 17 -3.71 6.16 -9.37
CA ARG A 17 -3.73 4.73 -9.60
C ARG A 17 -3.27 4.39 -11.00
N ARG A 18 -3.70 5.16 -11.98
CA ARG A 18 -3.30 4.89 -13.34
C ARG A 18 -1.82 5.08 -13.51
N PHE A 19 -1.28 6.11 -12.89
CA PHE A 19 0.14 6.36 -13.00
C PHE A 19 0.91 5.21 -12.38
N ALA A 20 0.52 4.79 -11.21
CA ALA A 20 1.21 3.72 -10.53
C ALA A 20 1.15 2.42 -11.33
N MET A 21 -0.01 2.11 -11.89
CA MET A 21 -0.14 0.89 -12.63
C MET A 21 0.73 0.93 -13.88
N LYS A 22 0.82 2.08 -14.51
CA LYS A 22 1.60 2.20 -15.69
C LYS A 22 3.07 1.99 -15.37
N GLU A 23 3.52 2.57 -14.25
CA GLU A 23 4.90 2.40 -13.90
C GLU A 23 5.22 0.97 -13.53
N MET A 24 4.33 0.34 -12.80
CA MET A 24 4.58 -1.00 -12.37
C MET A 24 4.50 -2.00 -13.51
N ALA A 25 3.67 -1.73 -14.48
CA ALA A 25 3.53 -2.64 -15.57
C ALA A 25 4.80 -2.66 -16.42
N LYS A 26 5.55 -1.60 -16.41
CA LYS A 26 6.74 -1.59 -17.22
C LYS A 26 7.78 -2.53 -16.69
N LYS A 27 7.96 -2.60 -15.38
CA LYS A 27 9.02 -3.40 -14.86
C LYS A 27 8.81 -3.66 -13.39
N PRO A 28 8.25 -4.77 -13.03
CA PRO A 28 8.08 -5.09 -11.62
C PRO A 28 9.43 -5.13 -10.94
N ALA A 29 9.51 -4.64 -9.75
CA ALA A 29 10.77 -4.55 -9.04
C ALA A 29 11.11 -5.85 -8.35
N SER A 30 12.39 -6.10 -8.16
CA SER A 30 12.82 -7.25 -7.40
C SER A 30 12.69 -6.94 -5.92
N TYR A 31 12.78 -7.95 -5.11
CA TYR A 31 12.71 -7.78 -3.67
C TYR A 31 13.79 -6.81 -3.21
N GLU A 32 15.00 -6.98 -3.71
CA GLU A 32 16.10 -6.13 -3.31
C GLU A 32 15.87 -4.67 -3.66
N LYS A 33 15.28 -4.41 -4.80
CA LYS A 33 15.03 -3.05 -5.19
C LYS A 33 13.95 -2.45 -4.32
N LEU A 34 12.96 -3.22 -3.97
CA LEU A 34 11.88 -2.72 -3.12
C LEU A 34 12.42 -2.43 -1.72
N VAL A 35 13.26 -3.30 -1.20
CA VAL A 35 13.84 -3.08 0.11
C VAL A 35 14.75 -1.85 0.09
N ALA A 36 15.50 -1.67 -0.98
CA ALA A 36 16.38 -0.51 -1.07
C ALA A 36 15.58 0.78 -1.09
N HIS A 37 14.41 0.74 -1.69
CA HIS A 37 13.61 1.96 -1.82
C HIS A 37 12.70 2.20 -0.61
N TYR A 38 12.07 1.16 -0.10
CA TYR A 38 11.08 1.32 0.96
C TYR A 38 11.55 0.88 2.33
N GLY A 39 12.61 0.12 2.41
CA GLY A 39 13.09 -0.38 3.69
C GLY A 39 12.67 -1.81 3.92
N LYS A 40 13.53 -2.57 4.60
CA LYS A 40 13.26 -3.95 4.83
C LYS A 40 11.97 -4.18 5.60
N ASP A 41 11.65 -3.29 6.51
CA ASP A 41 10.46 -3.47 7.31
C ASP A 41 9.20 -2.97 6.62
N ASN A 42 9.30 -2.59 5.37
CA ASN A 42 8.17 -2.06 4.65
C ASN A 42 7.95 -2.79 3.34
N VAL A 43 8.43 -4.01 3.25
CA VAL A 43 8.23 -4.87 2.10
C VAL A 43 7.91 -6.26 2.62
N TRP A 44 6.83 -6.87 2.11
CA TRP A 44 6.39 -8.17 2.58
C TRP A 44 6.14 -9.11 1.43
N THR A 45 6.48 -10.37 1.62
CA THR A 45 6.09 -11.42 0.67
C THR A 45 4.62 -11.75 0.96
N SER A 46 4.00 -12.54 0.11
CA SER A 46 2.61 -12.92 0.34
C SER A 46 2.45 -13.61 1.68
N LYS A 47 3.40 -14.45 2.05
CA LYS A 47 3.30 -15.14 3.30
C LYS A 47 3.47 -14.20 4.47
N GLN A 48 4.40 -13.27 4.35
CA GLN A 48 4.64 -12.33 5.42
C GLN A 48 3.48 -11.36 5.60
N VAL A 49 2.89 -10.91 4.50
CA VAL A 49 1.82 -9.95 4.61
C VAL A 49 0.62 -10.57 5.32
N MET A 50 0.38 -11.85 5.11
CA MET A 50 -0.73 -12.49 5.76
C MET A 50 -0.54 -12.59 7.27
N LYS A 51 0.68 -12.60 7.73
CA LYS A 51 0.92 -12.66 9.14
C LYS A 51 0.79 -11.30 9.80
N THR A 52 1.09 -10.26 9.06
CA THR A 52 1.13 -8.92 9.61
C THR A 52 -0.16 -8.14 9.40
N PHE A 53 -0.83 -8.38 8.29
CA PHE A 53 -2.02 -7.63 7.93
C PHE A 53 -3.16 -8.54 7.53
N GLU A 54 -4.35 -7.97 7.57
CA GLU A 54 -5.50 -8.65 7.04
C GLU A 54 -5.91 -7.80 5.87
N VAL A 55 -5.82 -8.30 4.65
CA VAL A 55 -6.16 -7.55 3.46
C VAL A 55 -7.66 -7.58 3.30
N THR A 56 -8.27 -6.42 3.19
CA THR A 56 -9.72 -6.33 3.15
C THR A 56 -10.28 -6.05 1.76
N SER A 57 -9.54 -5.41 0.90
CA SER A 57 -10.02 -5.25 -0.46
C SER A 57 -8.86 -4.92 -1.38
N PHE A 58 -9.04 -5.17 -2.66
CA PHE A 58 -8.03 -4.88 -3.64
C PHE A 58 -8.52 -3.83 -4.61
N MET A 59 -7.62 -2.93 -4.98
CA MET A 59 -7.96 -1.90 -5.93
C MET A 59 -6.63 -1.61 -6.60
N ALA A 60 -6.18 -2.51 -7.44
CA ALA A 60 -4.84 -2.49 -7.99
C ALA A 60 -4.45 -1.12 -8.47
N PRO A 61 -3.24 -0.71 -8.21
CA PRO A 61 -2.12 -1.43 -7.59
C PRO A 61 -2.13 -1.35 -6.07
N TYR A 62 -3.23 -0.89 -5.48
CA TYR A 62 -3.33 -0.76 -4.04
C TYR A 62 -4.24 -1.82 -3.45
N CYS A 63 -4.06 -2.10 -2.19
CA CYS A 63 -5.04 -2.88 -1.45
C CYS A 63 -5.20 -2.24 -0.09
N THR A 64 -6.36 -2.40 0.50
CA THR A 64 -6.59 -1.88 1.83
C THR A 64 -6.41 -3.03 2.81
N CYS A 65 -5.95 -2.71 3.99
CA CYS A 65 -5.64 -3.73 4.95
C CYS A 65 -5.73 -3.19 6.37
N VAL A 66 -5.70 -4.12 7.31
CA VAL A 66 -5.71 -3.76 8.72
C VAL A 66 -4.50 -4.42 9.33
N ARG A 67 -3.67 -3.65 10.01
CA ARG A 67 -2.48 -4.20 10.65
C ARG A 67 -2.91 -4.94 11.90
N LYS A 68 -2.55 -6.19 12.00
CA LYS A 68 -3.06 -7.03 13.06
C LYS A 68 -2.56 -6.64 14.44
N SER A 69 -1.37 -6.09 14.51
CA SER A 69 -0.81 -5.80 15.81
C SER A 69 -1.57 -4.70 16.54
N ASP A 70 -2.16 -3.76 15.83
CA ASP A 70 -2.86 -2.67 16.50
C ASP A 70 -4.17 -2.27 15.85
N GLY A 71 -4.58 -2.97 14.82
CA GLY A 71 -5.85 -2.64 14.19
C GLY A 71 -5.81 -1.42 13.29
N GLN A 72 -4.62 -0.95 12.97
CA GLN A 72 -4.51 0.24 12.14
C GLN A 72 -4.91 -0.07 10.69
N VAL A 73 -5.88 0.68 10.18
CA VAL A 73 -6.32 0.52 8.80
C VAL A 73 -5.40 1.32 7.90
N GLY A 74 -5.08 0.80 6.76
CA GLY A 74 -4.22 1.48 5.83
C GLY A 74 -4.20 0.82 4.48
N SER A 75 -3.21 1.14 3.71
CA SER A 75 -3.09 0.56 2.37
C SER A 75 -1.67 0.10 2.11
N LEU A 76 -1.56 -0.80 1.15
CA LEU A 76 -0.27 -1.28 0.67
C LEU A 76 -0.32 -1.21 -0.83
N ILE A 77 0.85 -1.18 -1.46
CA ILE A 77 0.94 -1.32 -2.90
C ILE A 77 1.33 -2.76 -3.13
N PHE A 78 0.83 -3.37 -4.17
CA PHE A 78 1.25 -4.73 -4.47
C PHE A 78 1.56 -4.86 -5.96
N GLN A 79 2.42 -5.80 -6.28
CA GLN A 79 2.75 -6.07 -7.68
C GLN A 79 2.65 -7.57 -7.90
N HIS A 80 2.63 -7.97 -9.17
CA HIS A 80 2.59 -9.39 -9.50
C HIS A 80 3.93 -9.79 -10.06
N SER A 81 4.24 -11.01 -10.05
CA SER A 81 5.35 -11.64 -10.75
C SER A 81 6.68 -10.93 -10.69
N PRO A 82 7.26 -10.84 -9.57
CA PRO A 82 6.92 -11.52 -8.34
C PRO A 82 5.94 -10.72 -7.52
N ARG A 83 5.18 -11.41 -6.70
CA ARG A 83 4.18 -10.75 -5.88
C ARG A 83 4.80 -10.28 -4.58
N PHE A 84 4.77 -8.97 -4.36
CA PHE A 84 5.23 -8.39 -3.12
C PHE A 84 4.26 -7.29 -2.73
N TYR A 85 4.21 -7.01 -1.43
CA TYR A 85 3.37 -5.94 -0.89
C TYR A 85 4.32 -4.98 -0.21
N PHE A 86 4.12 -3.70 -0.37
CA PHE A 86 5.05 -2.73 0.20
C PHE A 86 4.42 -1.37 0.45
N ASN A 87 5.16 -0.56 1.14
CA ASN A 87 4.78 0.84 1.40
C ASN A 87 3.45 0.98 2.14
N PHE A 88 3.41 0.49 3.37
CA PHE A 88 2.19 0.63 4.16
C PHE A 88 1.96 2.08 4.52
N VAL A 89 0.77 2.57 4.24
CA VAL A 89 0.38 3.94 4.56
C VAL A 89 -0.85 3.85 5.44
N ALA A 90 -0.73 4.31 6.67
CA ALA A 90 -1.85 4.27 7.59
C ALA A 90 -2.86 5.33 7.23
N PHE A 91 -4.13 5.01 7.34
CA PHE A 91 -5.18 5.98 7.12
C PHE A 91 -5.40 6.69 8.44
N ILE A 92 -5.26 8.00 8.43
CA ILE A 92 -5.40 8.75 9.65
C ILE A 92 -6.78 9.29 9.78
N GLU A 93 -7.40 8.99 10.93
CA GLU A 93 -8.69 9.50 11.14
C GLU A 93 -8.63 10.83 11.65
N LYS A 94 -9.19 11.78 11.14
CA LYS A 94 -9.10 13.04 11.67
C LYS A 94 -10.18 13.52 12.40
N ASN A 95 -11.13 12.92 12.45
CA ASN A 95 -12.19 13.49 13.09
C ASN A 95 -12.21 13.31 14.46
N GLU A 96 -11.44 12.63 14.94
CA GLU A 96 -11.47 12.42 16.24
C GLU A 96 -11.22 13.59 16.88
N THR A 97 -10.99 14.53 16.37
CA THR A 97 -10.73 15.64 17.14
C THR A 97 -11.81 16.29 17.49
#